data_e413a1faefb9cb8d28379c90bab44862
#
_entry.id   e413a1faefb9cb8d28379c90bab44862
#
_cell.length_a   1.000
_cell.length_b   1.000
_cell.length_c   1.000
_cell.angle_alpha   90.00
_cell.angle_beta   90.00
_cell.angle_gamma   90.00
#
_symmetry.space_group_name_H-M   'P 1'
#
loop_
_entity.id
_entity.type
_entity.pdbx_description
1 polymer ?
#
loop_
_entity_poly.entity_id
_entity_poly.type
_entity_poly.pdbx_seq_one_letter_code
_entity_poly.pdbx_strand_id
1 'polypeptide(L)'
;MRTFAPIPSVILGLVALGASSVIFGSWYTIDQGERGVVLRYGAIVGTAEPGLGLKLPLIDSIVRISVQSKAAVYENMEAYSRDQQPATVKLSVNYRIPIDRVATVYELYGSEDGLLSRLVERKVFEETKTVFGRFNAVTAIQERARLNQEVAAAIQKSVSGPVMIDSVQIENIDFSDAYEASIEQRMLAEVEVQKLRQNAEREKVQAEITVTQANALADARRAEAQAQADAVRLQAQADAEAIRLKGEAEATAIKARGDALKDNPGLVSLTQAERWDGRLPSTMLPNGALPMIDLKARSMADGESGFTQ
;
A
#
# COMPACT_ATOMS: atom_id res chain seq x y z
N MET A 1 -11.40 96.36 -32.70
CA MET A 1 -10.07 96.12 -33.29
C MET A 1 -9.71 94.70 -33.10
N ARG A 2 -9.86 93.87 -34.09
CA ARG A 2 -9.42 92.44 -34.07
C ARG A 2 -7.96 92.44 -34.50
N THR A 3 -7.00 92.29 -33.57
CA THR A 3 -5.61 92.09 -33.88
C THR A 3 -5.44 90.69 -34.49
N PHE A 4 -5.32 90.63 -35.81
CA PHE A 4 -4.85 89.42 -36.50
C PHE A 4 -3.39 89.18 -36.00
N ALA A 5 -3.16 88.09 -35.35
CA ALA A 5 -1.82 87.66 -35.02
C ALA A 5 -1.03 87.55 -36.34
N PRO A 6 0.19 88.08 -36.39
CA PRO A 6 0.96 88.09 -37.65
C PRO A 6 1.28 86.61 -38.01
N ILE A 7 1.03 86.25 -39.26
CA ILE A 7 1.25 84.90 -39.86
C ILE A 7 2.59 84.28 -39.44
N PRO A 8 3.71 85.05 -39.28
CA PRO A 8 4.97 84.46 -38.84
C PRO A 8 4.99 83.91 -37.39
N SER A 9 4.18 84.49 -36.48
CA SER A 9 4.11 83.96 -35.08
C SER A 9 3.28 82.67 -34.98
N VAL A 10 2.29 82.45 -35.82
CA VAL A 10 1.57 81.20 -35.91
C VAL A 10 2.46 80.11 -36.48
N ILE A 11 3.24 80.44 -37.53
CA ILE A 11 4.17 79.46 -38.11
C ILE A 11 5.29 79.11 -37.09
N LEU A 12 5.80 80.05 -36.36
CA LEU A 12 6.84 79.87 -35.33
C LEU A 12 6.24 78.98 -34.18
N GLY A 13 5.00 79.20 -33.78
CA GLY A 13 4.29 78.38 -32.78
C GLY A 13 4.09 76.92 -33.23
N LEU A 14 3.73 76.70 -34.47
CA LEU A 14 3.59 75.39 -35.07
C LEU A 14 4.96 74.68 -35.18
N VAL A 15 6.01 75.34 -35.55
CA VAL A 15 7.39 74.86 -35.62
C VAL A 15 7.89 74.48 -34.21
N ALA A 16 7.63 75.31 -33.20
CA ALA A 16 8.05 75.11 -31.84
C ALA A 16 7.25 73.87 -31.24
N LEU A 17 5.97 73.77 -31.56
CA LEU A 17 5.13 72.65 -31.14
C LEU A 17 5.56 71.33 -31.81
N GLY A 18 5.92 71.38 -33.10
CA GLY A 18 6.53 70.30 -33.83
C GLY A 18 7.88 69.85 -33.26
N ALA A 19 8.77 70.78 -32.97
CA ALA A 19 10.06 70.52 -32.37
C ALA A 19 9.95 69.94 -30.96
N SER A 20 9.02 70.48 -30.15
CA SER A 20 8.71 69.91 -28.82
C SER A 20 8.20 68.49 -28.92
N SER A 21 7.26 68.20 -29.85
CA SER A 21 6.74 66.82 -30.08
C SER A 21 7.82 65.82 -30.51
N VAL A 22 8.79 66.32 -31.34
CA VAL A 22 9.94 65.49 -31.74
C VAL A 22 10.87 65.21 -30.55
N ILE A 23 11.14 66.17 -29.68
CA ILE A 23 12.00 65.99 -28.51
C ILE A 23 11.34 64.99 -27.51
N PHE A 24 10.07 65.21 -27.19
CA PHE A 24 9.35 64.32 -26.25
C PHE A 24 9.06 62.93 -26.84
N GLY A 25 8.96 62.75 -28.13
CA GLY A 25 8.73 61.46 -28.81
C GLY A 25 10.01 60.65 -29.06
N SER A 26 11.20 61.21 -28.76
CA SER A 26 12.49 60.56 -29.06
C SER A 26 12.94 59.53 -28.02
N TRP A 27 12.27 59.42 -26.89
CA TRP A 27 12.70 58.60 -25.78
C TRP A 27 11.82 57.31 -25.67
N TYR A 28 12.44 56.20 -25.29
CA TYR A 28 11.75 54.99 -24.96
C TYR A 28 12.43 54.28 -23.78
N THR A 29 11.68 53.51 -23.07
CA THR A 29 12.16 52.67 -21.97
C THR A 29 11.80 51.20 -22.24
N ILE A 30 12.72 50.32 -21.91
CA ILE A 30 12.52 48.87 -21.98
C ILE A 30 12.79 48.31 -20.59
N ASP A 31 11.86 47.47 -20.10
CA ASP A 31 11.98 46.85 -18.81
C ASP A 31 13.05 45.74 -18.81
N GLN A 32 13.61 45.42 -17.63
CA GLN A 32 14.69 44.42 -17.48
C GLN A 32 14.34 43.04 -18.05
N GLY A 33 13.06 42.65 -18.00
CA GLY A 33 12.57 41.37 -18.51
C GLY A 33 12.19 41.37 -19.99
N GLU A 34 12.45 42.48 -20.72
CA GLU A 34 12.07 42.65 -22.12
C GLU A 34 13.28 43.01 -22.99
N ARG A 35 13.11 42.85 -24.29
CA ARG A 35 14.01 43.34 -25.31
C ARG A 35 13.19 44.08 -26.39
N GLY A 36 13.74 45.18 -26.90
CA GLY A 36 13.11 45.93 -27.96
C GLY A 36 13.63 45.51 -29.34
N VAL A 37 12.73 45.30 -30.29
CA VAL A 37 13.10 45.25 -31.71
C VAL A 37 12.91 46.66 -32.29
N VAL A 38 13.98 47.26 -32.75
CA VAL A 38 13.98 48.61 -33.36
C VAL A 38 13.67 48.47 -34.84
N LEU A 39 12.57 49.06 -35.25
CA LEU A 39 12.09 49.03 -36.62
C LEU A 39 12.21 50.44 -37.21
N ARG A 40 12.83 50.57 -38.36
CA ARG A 40 12.90 51.80 -39.16
C ARG A 40 12.13 51.66 -40.45
N TYR A 41 11.06 52.40 -40.59
CA TYR A 41 10.10 52.23 -41.71
C TYR A 41 9.65 50.79 -41.88
N GLY A 42 9.51 50.04 -40.77
CA GLY A 42 9.12 48.62 -40.78
C GLY A 42 10.25 47.61 -40.97
N ALA A 43 11.49 48.05 -41.28
CA ALA A 43 12.63 47.17 -41.38
C ALA A 43 13.34 47.04 -40.03
N ILE A 44 13.75 45.82 -39.66
CA ILE A 44 14.54 45.56 -38.44
C ILE A 44 15.91 46.17 -38.59
N VAL A 45 16.27 47.13 -37.71
CA VAL A 45 17.60 47.76 -37.67
C VAL A 45 18.48 47.15 -36.59
N GLY A 46 17.88 46.65 -35.53
CA GLY A 46 18.61 46.04 -34.43
C GLY A 46 17.72 45.73 -33.23
N THR A 47 18.35 45.27 -32.17
CA THR A 47 17.71 45.00 -30.88
C THR A 47 18.15 46.03 -29.84
N ALA A 48 17.22 46.49 -29.02
CA ALA A 48 17.48 47.42 -27.93
C ALA A 48 17.51 46.68 -26.60
N GLU A 49 18.49 47.01 -25.78
CA GLU A 49 18.65 46.47 -24.42
C GLU A 49 17.73 47.20 -23.42
N PRO A 50 17.52 46.63 -22.21
CA PRO A 50 16.78 47.28 -21.15
C PRO A 50 17.37 48.63 -20.75
N GLY A 51 16.48 49.53 -20.38
CA GLY A 51 16.84 50.87 -19.96
C GLY A 51 16.25 51.97 -20.83
N LEU A 52 16.83 53.15 -20.74
CA LEU A 52 16.43 54.33 -21.50
C LEU A 52 17.20 54.38 -22.83
N GLY A 53 16.46 54.46 -23.93
CA GLY A 53 17.05 54.63 -25.27
C GLY A 53 16.46 55.80 -26.01
N LEU A 54 17.12 56.15 -27.11
CA LEU A 54 16.68 57.20 -28.04
C LEU A 54 16.23 56.56 -29.36
N LYS A 55 15.15 57.06 -29.91
CA LYS A 55 14.61 56.69 -31.23
C LYS A 55 14.31 57.92 -32.05
N LEU A 56 14.34 57.77 -33.35
CA LEU A 56 13.88 58.83 -34.25
C LEU A 56 12.33 58.85 -34.27
N PRO A 57 11.70 59.89 -33.72
CA PRO A 57 10.26 59.96 -33.70
C PRO A 57 9.71 59.96 -35.13
N LEU A 58 8.55 59.37 -35.35
CA LEU A 58 7.87 59.15 -36.63
C LEU A 58 8.53 58.14 -37.57
N ILE A 59 9.83 57.85 -37.43
CA ILE A 59 10.60 56.95 -38.30
C ILE A 59 10.81 55.58 -37.64
N ASP A 60 11.21 55.61 -36.35
CA ASP A 60 11.52 54.41 -35.62
C ASP A 60 10.33 53.98 -34.73
N SER A 61 10.00 52.73 -34.79
CA SER A 61 9.06 52.07 -33.88
C SER A 61 9.79 50.98 -33.11
N ILE A 62 9.33 50.71 -31.88
CA ILE A 62 9.94 49.71 -31.01
C ILE A 62 8.85 48.71 -30.59
N VAL A 63 9.11 47.46 -30.88
CA VAL A 63 8.26 46.35 -30.44
C VAL A 63 8.97 45.66 -29.27
N ARG A 64 8.28 45.57 -28.12
CA ARG A 64 8.82 44.93 -26.92
C ARG A 64 8.44 43.47 -26.95
N ILE A 65 9.38 42.60 -26.67
CA ILE A 65 9.19 41.13 -26.59
C ILE A 65 9.78 40.70 -25.24
N SER A 66 8.99 39.98 -24.47
CA SER A 66 9.41 39.43 -23.17
C SER A 66 10.42 38.30 -23.37
N VAL A 67 11.50 38.33 -22.58
CA VAL A 67 12.51 37.26 -22.52
C VAL A 67 12.42 36.47 -21.23
N GLN A 68 11.42 36.76 -20.39
CA GLN A 68 11.15 36.08 -19.16
C GLN A 68 10.51 34.71 -19.44
N SER A 69 10.68 33.80 -18.49
CA SER A 69 9.95 32.53 -18.54
C SER A 69 8.47 32.77 -18.26
N LYS A 70 7.62 32.32 -19.14
CA LYS A 70 6.17 32.42 -19.06
C LYS A 70 5.52 31.04 -19.23
N ALA A 71 4.31 30.90 -18.70
CA ALA A 71 3.48 29.71 -18.88
C ALA A 71 2.38 29.99 -19.91
N ALA A 72 2.27 29.12 -20.91
CA ALA A 72 1.11 29.05 -21.80
C ALA A 72 0.28 27.82 -21.37
N VAL A 73 -0.99 28.08 -21.07
CA VAL A 73 -1.93 27.04 -20.63
C VAL A 73 -2.90 26.73 -21.78
N TYR A 74 -3.01 25.46 -22.13
CA TYR A 74 -3.91 24.93 -23.15
C TYR A 74 -4.97 24.06 -22.45
N GLU A 75 -6.19 24.58 -22.35
CA GLU A 75 -7.22 23.97 -21.49
C GLU A 75 -8.01 22.87 -22.20
N ASN A 76 -8.49 23.04 -23.38
CA ASN A 76 -9.45 22.13 -24.01
C ASN A 76 -8.82 21.36 -25.18
N MET A 77 -7.79 20.59 -24.91
CA MET A 77 -7.14 19.81 -25.96
C MET A 77 -7.79 18.43 -26.04
N GLU A 78 -8.62 18.24 -27.08
CA GLU A 78 -9.19 16.93 -27.37
C GLU A 78 -8.13 15.98 -27.91
N ALA A 79 -8.01 14.81 -27.31
CA ALA A 79 -7.12 13.74 -27.73
C ALA A 79 -7.83 12.38 -27.60
N TYR A 80 -7.35 11.40 -28.37
CA TYR A 80 -7.86 10.03 -28.30
C TYR A 80 -6.74 9.13 -27.78
N SER A 81 -7.09 8.29 -26.82
CA SER A 81 -6.18 7.26 -26.34
C SER A 81 -6.03 6.11 -27.37
N ARG A 82 -5.09 5.21 -27.14
CA ARG A 82 -4.87 4.04 -28.00
C ARG A 82 -6.10 3.14 -28.12
N ASP A 83 -6.89 3.03 -27.09
CA ASP A 83 -8.16 2.31 -27.02
C ASP A 83 -9.37 3.16 -27.46
N GLN A 84 -9.09 4.25 -28.22
CA GLN A 84 -10.07 5.12 -28.87
C GLN A 84 -11.02 5.83 -27.87
N GLN A 85 -10.60 6.02 -26.62
CA GLN A 85 -11.38 6.80 -25.68
C GLN A 85 -11.07 8.29 -25.86
N PRO A 86 -12.10 9.15 -26.03
CA PRO A 86 -11.92 10.58 -26.08
C PRO A 86 -11.54 11.11 -24.69
N ALA A 87 -10.58 12.01 -24.65
CA ALA A 87 -10.16 12.70 -23.45
C ALA A 87 -9.89 14.16 -23.74
N THR A 88 -10.20 15.02 -22.78
CA THR A 88 -9.82 16.44 -22.76
C THR A 88 -8.58 16.58 -21.88
N VAL A 89 -7.48 17.00 -22.50
CA VAL A 89 -6.19 17.16 -21.82
C VAL A 89 -5.95 18.64 -21.55
N LYS A 90 -5.64 18.98 -20.30
CA LYS A 90 -5.16 20.30 -19.90
C LYS A 90 -3.66 20.24 -19.69
N LEU A 91 -2.94 21.13 -20.40
CA LEU A 91 -1.49 21.13 -20.46
C LEU A 91 -0.96 22.54 -20.23
N SER A 92 0.09 22.68 -19.45
CA SER A 92 0.86 23.93 -19.33
C SER A 92 2.27 23.75 -19.85
N VAL A 93 2.74 24.76 -20.58
CA VAL A 93 4.05 24.80 -21.20
C VAL A 93 4.78 26.04 -20.71
N ASN A 94 5.87 25.85 -19.99
CA ASN A 94 6.76 26.94 -19.61
C ASN A 94 7.77 27.16 -20.74
N TYR A 95 7.82 28.36 -21.24
CA TYR A 95 8.72 28.75 -22.32
C TYR A 95 9.39 30.08 -22.03
N ARG A 96 10.48 30.32 -22.73
CA ARG A 96 11.16 31.61 -22.78
C ARG A 96 11.71 31.87 -24.17
N ILE A 97 11.87 33.14 -24.50
CA ILE A 97 12.49 33.57 -25.75
C ILE A 97 13.95 33.93 -25.43
N PRO A 98 14.95 33.23 -26.04
CA PRO A 98 16.37 33.61 -25.87
C PRO A 98 16.63 35.03 -26.39
N ILE A 99 17.48 35.76 -25.69
CA ILE A 99 17.79 37.18 -25.98
C ILE A 99 18.28 37.35 -27.42
N ASP A 100 19.11 36.44 -27.89
CA ASP A 100 19.71 36.44 -29.23
C ASP A 100 18.70 36.14 -30.34
N ARG A 101 17.50 35.65 -29.99
CA ARG A 101 16.46 35.22 -30.94
C ARG A 101 15.28 36.21 -31.07
N VAL A 102 15.28 37.29 -30.28
CA VAL A 102 14.17 38.24 -30.24
C VAL A 102 13.89 38.88 -31.62
N ALA A 103 14.92 39.24 -32.37
CA ALA A 103 14.77 39.78 -33.74
C ALA A 103 14.13 38.73 -34.69
N THR A 104 14.54 37.47 -34.57
CA THR A 104 14.01 36.35 -35.36
C THR A 104 12.53 36.06 -35.03
N VAL A 105 12.15 36.23 -33.76
CA VAL A 105 10.71 36.12 -33.36
C VAL A 105 9.90 37.16 -34.10
N TYR A 106 10.35 38.40 -34.12
CA TYR A 106 9.62 39.44 -34.81
C TYR A 106 9.60 39.23 -36.32
N GLU A 107 10.73 38.86 -36.92
CA GLU A 107 10.87 38.58 -38.36
C GLU A 107 9.91 37.50 -38.84
N LEU A 108 9.80 36.38 -38.12
CA LEU A 108 9.05 35.24 -38.56
C LEU A 108 7.58 35.23 -38.11
N TYR A 109 7.31 35.79 -36.91
CA TYR A 109 6.02 35.68 -36.25
C TYR A 109 5.34 37.00 -35.95
N GLY A 110 6.08 38.12 -36.00
CA GLY A 110 5.58 39.48 -35.78
C GLY A 110 5.39 39.89 -34.33
N SER A 111 5.10 38.90 -33.45
CA SER A 111 4.89 39.10 -32.02
C SER A 111 5.11 37.80 -31.22
N GLU A 112 5.15 37.92 -29.88
CA GLU A 112 5.14 36.77 -28.98
C GLU A 112 3.88 35.91 -29.16
N ASP A 113 2.70 36.53 -29.23
CA ASP A 113 1.44 35.83 -29.47
C ASP A 113 1.41 35.09 -30.82
N GLY A 114 2.01 35.74 -31.85
CA GLY A 114 2.14 35.10 -33.16
C GLY A 114 3.08 33.89 -33.14
N LEU A 115 4.14 33.90 -32.34
CA LEU A 115 5.01 32.77 -32.10
C LEU A 115 4.27 31.64 -31.40
N LEU A 116 3.53 31.97 -30.34
CA LEU A 116 2.78 30.97 -29.58
C LEU A 116 1.72 30.29 -30.44
N SER A 117 0.87 31.04 -31.11
CA SER A 117 -0.26 30.50 -31.88
C SER A 117 0.17 29.73 -33.14
N ARG A 118 1.22 30.21 -33.83
CA ARG A 118 1.65 29.62 -35.13
C ARG A 118 2.65 28.47 -34.99
N LEU A 119 3.49 28.50 -33.97
CA LEU A 119 4.54 27.50 -33.76
C LEU A 119 4.24 26.62 -32.55
N VAL A 120 4.20 27.22 -31.34
CA VAL A 120 4.17 26.45 -30.10
C VAL A 120 2.87 25.66 -29.98
N GLU A 121 1.74 26.32 -30.06
CA GLU A 121 0.42 25.68 -29.90
C GLU A 121 0.20 24.51 -30.87
N ARG A 122 0.55 24.71 -32.15
CA ARG A 122 0.41 23.64 -33.16
C ARG A 122 1.25 22.43 -32.85
N LYS A 123 2.51 22.66 -32.45
CA LYS A 123 3.44 21.58 -32.10
C LYS A 123 3.08 20.89 -30.81
N VAL A 124 2.63 21.66 -29.81
CA VAL A 124 2.11 21.12 -28.55
C VAL A 124 0.91 20.21 -28.83
N PHE A 125 -0.05 20.64 -29.62
CA PHE A 125 -1.23 19.86 -29.94
C PHE A 125 -0.89 18.59 -30.74
N GLU A 126 -0.02 18.70 -31.74
CA GLU A 126 0.41 17.59 -32.59
C GLU A 126 1.11 16.51 -31.74
N GLU A 127 2.12 16.89 -30.97
CA GLU A 127 2.92 15.96 -30.21
C GLU A 127 2.17 15.34 -29.04
N THR A 128 1.34 16.16 -28.35
CA THR A 128 0.52 15.64 -27.26
C THR A 128 -0.46 14.60 -27.76
N LYS A 129 -1.15 14.86 -28.87
CA LYS A 129 -2.07 13.88 -29.48
C LYS A 129 -1.34 12.61 -29.95
N THR A 130 -0.16 12.79 -30.51
CA THR A 130 0.65 11.65 -30.99
C THR A 130 1.14 10.78 -29.84
N VAL A 131 1.63 11.37 -28.79
CA VAL A 131 2.12 10.63 -27.61
C VAL A 131 0.95 10.02 -26.86
N PHE A 132 -0.11 10.79 -26.59
CA PHE A 132 -1.29 10.31 -25.87
C PHE A 132 -1.94 9.11 -26.58
N GLY A 133 -2.00 9.13 -27.92
CA GLY A 133 -2.53 8.02 -28.72
C GLY A 133 -1.70 6.70 -28.63
N ARG A 134 -0.58 6.69 -27.96
CA ARG A 134 0.21 5.47 -27.67
C ARG A 134 -0.19 4.81 -26.36
N PHE A 135 -0.81 5.57 -25.46
CA PHE A 135 -1.25 5.12 -24.14
C PHE A 135 -2.72 4.71 -24.16
N ASN A 136 -3.05 3.62 -23.50
CA ASN A 136 -4.44 3.29 -23.17
C ASN A 136 -4.93 4.26 -22.08
N ALA A 137 -6.22 4.49 -22.00
CA ALA A 137 -6.81 5.43 -21.04
C ALA A 137 -6.42 5.08 -19.59
N VAL A 138 -6.49 3.81 -19.20
CA VAL A 138 -6.08 3.34 -17.86
C VAL A 138 -4.58 3.59 -17.61
N THR A 139 -3.74 3.28 -18.60
CA THR A 139 -2.28 3.45 -18.48
C THR A 139 -1.90 4.91 -18.43
N ALA A 140 -2.59 5.79 -19.15
CA ALA A 140 -2.36 7.24 -19.12
C ALA A 140 -2.57 7.83 -17.71
N ILE A 141 -3.52 7.29 -16.95
CA ILE A 141 -3.77 7.69 -15.56
C ILE A 141 -2.75 7.07 -14.61
N GLN A 142 -2.49 5.77 -14.73
CA GLN A 142 -1.60 5.04 -13.82
C GLN A 142 -0.13 5.41 -13.98
N GLU A 143 0.34 5.60 -15.23
CA GLU A 143 1.71 5.95 -15.57
C GLU A 143 1.84 7.43 -15.95
N ARG A 144 1.11 8.32 -15.29
CA ARG A 144 1.06 9.76 -15.61
C ARG A 144 2.44 10.40 -15.68
N ALA A 145 3.35 10.01 -14.81
CA ALA A 145 4.71 10.53 -14.81
C ALA A 145 5.45 10.21 -16.12
N ARG A 146 5.30 8.98 -16.62
CA ARG A 146 5.89 8.54 -17.88
C ARG A 146 5.26 9.26 -19.07
N LEU A 147 3.93 9.36 -19.10
CA LEU A 147 3.21 10.11 -20.13
C LEU A 147 3.71 11.57 -20.18
N ASN A 148 3.81 12.22 -19.03
CA ASN A 148 4.31 13.60 -18.93
C ASN A 148 5.74 13.73 -19.46
N GLN A 149 6.64 12.82 -19.14
CA GLN A 149 8.01 12.80 -19.64
C GLN A 149 8.09 12.61 -21.16
N GLU A 150 7.31 11.67 -21.71
CA GLU A 150 7.28 11.40 -23.15
C GLU A 150 6.71 12.59 -23.93
N VAL A 151 5.63 13.22 -23.40
CA VAL A 151 5.04 14.43 -23.99
C VAL A 151 6.04 15.61 -23.93
N ALA A 152 6.66 15.83 -22.78
CA ALA A 152 7.66 16.89 -22.62
C ALA A 152 8.83 16.70 -23.59
N ALA A 153 9.39 15.50 -23.70
CA ALA A 153 10.48 15.19 -24.60
C ALA A 153 10.09 15.36 -26.09
N ALA A 154 8.88 14.95 -26.45
CA ALA A 154 8.38 15.09 -27.82
C ALA A 154 8.20 16.57 -28.19
N ILE A 155 7.59 17.37 -27.31
CA ILE A 155 7.38 18.79 -27.53
C ILE A 155 8.73 19.53 -27.61
N GLN A 156 9.66 19.29 -26.67
CA GLN A 156 10.98 19.91 -26.67
C GLN A 156 11.77 19.61 -27.97
N LYS A 157 11.63 18.39 -28.48
CA LYS A 157 12.28 17.98 -29.72
C LYS A 157 11.62 18.57 -30.96
N SER A 158 10.29 18.69 -30.96
CA SER A 158 9.50 19.14 -32.12
C SER A 158 9.48 20.66 -32.25
N VAL A 159 9.47 21.38 -31.12
CA VAL A 159 9.51 22.85 -31.12
C VAL A 159 10.93 23.31 -31.36
N SER A 160 11.27 23.43 -32.65
CA SER A 160 12.55 24.00 -33.09
C SER A 160 12.31 25.41 -33.64
N GLY A 161 12.97 26.43 -33.04
CA GLY A 161 12.77 27.82 -33.46
C GLY A 161 13.34 28.80 -32.45
N PRO A 162 12.90 30.08 -32.52
CA PRO A 162 13.41 31.15 -31.64
C PRO A 162 12.73 31.10 -30.24
N VAL A 163 12.34 29.95 -29.77
CA VAL A 163 11.74 29.71 -28.44
C VAL A 163 12.40 28.52 -27.77
N MET A 164 12.53 28.58 -26.46
CA MET A 164 13.05 27.50 -25.64
C MET A 164 11.94 27.02 -24.70
N ILE A 165 11.65 25.72 -24.71
CA ILE A 165 10.68 25.10 -23.80
C ILE A 165 11.43 24.61 -22.56
N ASP A 166 11.13 25.22 -21.43
CA ASP A 166 11.77 24.90 -20.15
C ASP A 166 11.15 23.66 -19.52
N SER A 167 9.82 23.59 -19.48
CA SER A 167 9.09 22.44 -18.96
C SER A 167 7.68 22.33 -19.57
N VAL A 168 7.16 21.12 -19.56
CA VAL A 168 5.80 20.80 -19.98
C VAL A 168 5.15 19.95 -18.91
N GLN A 169 3.91 20.27 -18.54
CA GLN A 169 3.16 19.56 -17.51
C GLN A 169 1.73 19.30 -17.95
N ILE A 170 1.30 18.08 -17.83
CA ILE A 170 -0.10 17.71 -17.98
C ILE A 170 -0.79 17.99 -16.65
N GLU A 171 -1.69 18.96 -16.62
CA GLU A 171 -2.41 19.38 -15.41
C GLU A 171 -3.61 18.47 -15.14
N ASN A 172 -4.38 18.15 -16.18
CA ASN A 172 -5.55 17.28 -16.06
C ASN A 172 -5.77 16.44 -17.33
N ILE A 173 -6.42 15.29 -17.14
CA ILE A 173 -6.89 14.42 -18.21
C ILE A 173 -8.29 14.00 -17.82
N ASP A 174 -9.30 14.52 -18.52
CA ASP A 174 -10.70 14.23 -18.30
C ASP A 174 -11.21 13.31 -19.41
N PHE A 175 -11.72 12.16 -19.05
CA PHE A 175 -12.36 11.24 -19.98
C PHE A 175 -13.86 11.51 -20.06
N SER A 176 -14.55 10.90 -21.03
CA SER A 176 -16.00 11.02 -21.10
C SER A 176 -16.71 10.39 -19.92
N ASP A 177 -17.82 10.98 -19.44
CA ASP A 177 -18.63 10.49 -18.33
C ASP A 177 -19.04 9.03 -18.50
N ALA A 178 -19.34 8.62 -19.74
CA ALA A 178 -19.68 7.23 -20.06
C ALA A 178 -18.53 6.27 -19.84
N TYR A 179 -17.31 6.69 -20.14
CA TYR A 179 -16.11 5.90 -19.90
C TYR A 179 -15.80 5.82 -18.40
N GLU A 180 -15.87 6.94 -17.68
CA GLU A 180 -15.65 6.98 -16.23
C GLU A 180 -16.64 6.08 -15.50
N ALA A 181 -17.92 6.15 -15.83
CA ALA A 181 -18.94 5.27 -15.28
C ALA A 181 -18.66 3.79 -15.58
N SER A 182 -18.17 3.47 -16.78
CA SER A 182 -17.81 2.08 -17.14
C SER A 182 -16.59 1.56 -16.37
N ILE A 183 -15.60 2.41 -16.11
CA ILE A 183 -14.44 2.09 -15.29
C ILE A 183 -14.85 1.89 -13.83
N GLU A 184 -15.69 2.77 -13.29
CA GLU A 184 -16.23 2.62 -11.94
C GLU A 184 -16.97 1.30 -11.76
N GLN A 185 -17.85 0.93 -12.67
CA GLN A 185 -18.55 -0.36 -12.65
C GLN A 185 -17.58 -1.55 -12.71
N ARG A 186 -16.55 -1.46 -13.55
CA ARG A 186 -15.51 -2.50 -13.63
C ARG A 186 -14.73 -2.63 -12.33
N MET A 187 -14.32 -1.49 -11.74
CA MET A 187 -13.61 -1.47 -10.46
C MET A 187 -14.46 -2.08 -9.33
N LEU A 188 -15.76 -1.73 -9.28
CA LEU A 188 -16.68 -2.31 -8.31
C LEU A 188 -16.80 -3.83 -8.48
N ALA A 189 -16.91 -4.30 -9.72
CA ALA A 189 -16.95 -5.74 -10.01
C ALA A 189 -15.63 -6.45 -9.65
N GLU A 190 -14.49 -5.85 -9.94
CA GLU A 190 -13.18 -6.40 -9.57
C GLU A 190 -13.01 -6.47 -8.04
N VAL A 191 -13.42 -5.43 -7.31
CA VAL A 191 -13.41 -5.39 -5.84
C VAL A 191 -14.31 -6.49 -5.27
N GLU A 192 -15.51 -6.70 -5.85
CA GLU A 192 -16.42 -7.76 -5.40
C GLU A 192 -15.83 -9.16 -5.65
N VAL A 193 -15.24 -9.40 -6.82
CA VAL A 193 -14.53 -10.66 -7.12
C VAL A 193 -13.38 -10.88 -6.14
N GLN A 194 -12.60 -9.83 -5.84
CA GLN A 194 -11.51 -9.93 -4.89
C GLN A 194 -12.00 -10.22 -3.47
N LYS A 195 -13.09 -9.59 -3.05
CA LYS A 195 -13.74 -9.84 -1.76
C LYS A 195 -14.25 -11.28 -1.65
N LEU A 196 -14.89 -11.79 -2.71
CA LEU A 196 -15.33 -13.19 -2.76
C LEU A 196 -14.14 -14.16 -2.67
N ARG A 197 -13.03 -13.88 -3.37
CA ARG A 197 -11.82 -14.71 -3.27
C ARG A 197 -11.23 -14.69 -1.86
N GLN A 198 -11.16 -13.50 -1.24
CA GLN A 198 -10.66 -13.38 0.14
C GLN A 198 -11.55 -14.12 1.15
N ASN A 199 -12.88 -14.04 0.97
CA ASN A 199 -13.81 -14.77 1.82
C ASN A 199 -13.66 -16.29 1.66
N ALA A 200 -13.57 -16.78 0.42
CA ALA A 200 -13.35 -18.20 0.16
C ALA A 200 -12.01 -18.70 0.78
N GLU A 201 -10.96 -17.91 0.68
CA GLU A 201 -9.68 -18.26 1.31
C GLU A 201 -9.76 -18.24 2.85
N ARG A 202 -10.48 -17.28 3.44
CA ARG A 202 -10.75 -17.25 4.88
C ARG A 202 -11.53 -18.49 5.34
N GLU A 203 -12.58 -18.86 4.61
CA GLU A 203 -13.36 -20.05 4.93
C GLU A 203 -12.52 -21.32 4.84
N LYS A 204 -11.67 -21.42 3.82
CA LYS A 204 -10.73 -22.55 3.67
C LYS A 204 -9.76 -22.63 4.84
N VAL A 205 -9.13 -21.51 5.19
CA VAL A 205 -8.21 -21.44 6.35
C VAL A 205 -8.96 -21.75 7.66
N GLN A 206 -10.18 -21.25 7.83
CA GLN A 206 -10.99 -21.54 9.00
C GLN A 206 -11.36 -23.04 9.10
N ALA A 207 -11.70 -23.66 7.97
CA ALA A 207 -11.94 -25.10 7.91
C ALA A 207 -10.68 -25.90 8.27
N GLU A 208 -9.52 -25.52 7.75
CA GLU A 208 -8.23 -26.15 8.06
C GLU A 208 -7.87 -26.02 9.54
N ILE A 209 -8.07 -24.84 10.12
CA ILE A 209 -7.90 -24.60 11.56
C ILE A 209 -8.82 -25.53 12.37
N THR A 210 -10.09 -25.66 11.99
CA THR A 210 -11.06 -26.49 12.67
C THR A 210 -10.66 -27.99 12.62
N VAL A 211 -10.21 -28.46 11.46
CA VAL A 211 -9.70 -29.84 11.29
C VAL A 211 -8.44 -30.06 12.13
N THR A 212 -7.52 -29.10 12.10
CA THR A 212 -6.26 -29.16 12.87
C THR A 212 -6.55 -29.19 14.38
N GLN A 213 -7.48 -28.34 14.85
CA GLN A 213 -7.93 -28.35 16.26
C GLN A 213 -8.59 -29.67 16.66
N ALA A 214 -9.47 -30.22 15.79
CA ALA A 214 -10.12 -31.49 16.04
C ALA A 214 -9.10 -32.65 16.13
N ASN A 215 -8.12 -32.67 15.22
CA ASN A 215 -7.04 -33.66 15.25
C ASN A 215 -6.17 -33.51 16.50
N ALA A 216 -5.77 -32.29 16.85
CA ALA A 216 -4.98 -32.03 18.07
C ALA A 216 -5.74 -32.46 19.34
N LEU A 217 -7.07 -32.25 19.41
CA LEU A 217 -7.91 -32.68 20.52
C LEU A 217 -8.01 -34.20 20.58
N ALA A 218 -8.16 -34.86 19.42
CA ALA A 218 -8.19 -36.33 19.35
C ALA A 218 -6.85 -36.95 19.79
N ASP A 219 -5.74 -36.40 19.37
CA ASP A 219 -4.40 -36.83 19.74
C ASP A 219 -4.11 -36.58 21.23
N ALA A 220 -4.54 -35.46 21.79
CA ALA A 220 -4.46 -35.18 23.22
C ALA A 220 -5.26 -36.22 24.03
N ARG A 221 -6.50 -36.54 23.62
CA ARG A 221 -7.31 -37.58 24.28
C ARG A 221 -6.68 -38.99 24.18
N ARG A 222 -6.08 -39.31 23.03
CA ARG A 222 -5.35 -40.58 22.87
C ARG A 222 -4.14 -40.65 23.79
N ALA A 223 -3.37 -39.58 23.87
CA ALA A 223 -2.21 -39.50 24.74
C ALA A 223 -2.58 -39.56 26.21
N GLU A 224 -3.68 -38.94 26.63
CA GLU A 224 -4.20 -39.00 27.99
C GLU A 224 -4.68 -40.43 28.33
N ALA A 225 -5.45 -41.08 27.45
CA ALA A 225 -5.89 -42.45 27.64
C ALA A 225 -4.70 -43.43 27.72
N GLN A 226 -3.68 -43.21 26.87
CA GLN A 226 -2.47 -44.03 26.90
C GLN A 226 -1.69 -43.81 28.24
N ALA A 227 -1.56 -42.61 28.69
CA ALA A 227 -0.90 -42.28 29.95
C ALA A 227 -1.63 -42.89 31.16
N GLN A 228 -2.97 -42.83 31.14
CA GLN A 228 -3.80 -43.51 32.18
C GLN A 228 -3.63 -45.03 32.15
N ALA A 229 -3.66 -45.66 30.98
CA ALA A 229 -3.44 -47.09 30.85
C ALA A 229 -2.05 -47.52 31.32
N ASP A 230 -1.03 -46.75 30.98
CA ASP A 230 0.35 -47.00 31.43
C ASP A 230 0.50 -46.80 32.95
N ALA A 231 -0.14 -45.76 33.51
CA ALA A 231 -0.18 -45.57 34.96
C ALA A 231 -0.82 -46.74 35.71
N VAL A 232 -2.00 -47.21 35.23
CA VAL A 232 -2.68 -48.40 35.82
C VAL A 232 -1.79 -49.64 35.69
N ARG A 233 -1.13 -49.84 34.55
CA ARG A 233 -0.23 -50.95 34.33
C ARG A 233 0.99 -50.92 35.27
N LEU A 234 1.61 -49.75 35.42
CA LEU A 234 2.71 -49.58 36.35
C LEU A 234 2.31 -49.82 37.83
N GLN A 235 1.12 -49.31 38.20
CA GLN A 235 0.58 -49.54 39.54
C GLN A 235 0.33 -51.01 39.78
N ALA A 236 -0.30 -51.69 38.84
CA ALA A 236 -0.55 -53.15 38.97
C ALA A 236 0.78 -53.97 39.04
N GLN A 237 1.78 -53.56 38.27
CA GLN A 237 3.11 -54.20 38.37
C GLN A 237 3.80 -53.94 39.73
N ALA A 238 3.70 -52.71 40.22
CA ALA A 238 4.24 -52.37 41.55
C ALA A 238 3.56 -53.13 42.67
N ASP A 239 2.20 -53.23 42.60
CA ASP A 239 1.42 -54.01 43.58
C ASP A 239 1.74 -55.51 43.54
N ALA A 240 1.87 -56.08 42.33
CA ALA A 240 2.26 -57.50 42.17
C ALA A 240 3.65 -57.76 42.71
N GLU A 241 4.61 -56.84 42.46
CA GLU A 241 5.98 -56.94 43.00
C GLU A 241 5.99 -56.83 44.53
N ALA A 242 5.23 -55.87 45.08
CA ALA A 242 5.08 -55.73 46.53
C ALA A 242 4.49 -57.02 47.19
N ILE A 243 3.47 -57.61 46.56
CA ILE A 243 2.88 -58.88 47.03
C ILE A 243 3.92 -60.03 46.96
N ARG A 244 4.66 -60.09 45.83
CA ARG A 244 5.73 -61.11 45.66
C ARG A 244 6.80 -60.99 46.75
N LEU A 245 7.36 -59.76 46.96
CA LEU A 245 8.36 -59.50 47.98
C LEU A 245 7.86 -59.80 49.39
N LYS A 246 6.61 -59.42 49.67
CA LYS A 246 5.96 -59.72 50.96
C LYS A 246 5.83 -61.19 51.15
N GLY A 247 5.35 -61.94 50.12
CA GLY A 247 5.25 -63.39 50.17
C GLY A 247 6.61 -64.09 50.36
N GLU A 248 7.67 -63.65 49.70
CA GLU A 248 9.03 -64.15 49.86
C GLU A 248 9.56 -63.88 51.28
N ALA A 249 9.32 -62.69 51.81
CA ALA A 249 9.74 -62.32 53.16
C ALA A 249 8.98 -63.16 54.22
N GLU A 250 7.65 -63.40 54.07
CA GLU A 250 6.85 -64.21 54.92
C GLU A 250 7.27 -65.66 54.83
N ALA A 251 7.52 -66.19 53.62
CA ALA A 251 7.97 -67.61 53.45
C ALA A 251 9.37 -67.77 54.13
N THR A 252 10.25 -66.80 53.97
CA THR A 252 11.57 -66.86 54.64
C THR A 252 11.45 -66.75 56.14
N ALA A 253 10.53 -65.94 56.67
CA ALA A 253 10.26 -65.85 58.11
C ALA A 253 9.66 -67.12 58.68
N ILE A 254 8.72 -67.71 57.94
CA ILE A 254 8.11 -68.97 58.31
C ILE A 254 9.16 -70.13 58.35
N LYS A 255 10.00 -70.18 57.30
CA LYS A 255 11.10 -71.17 57.24
C LYS A 255 12.08 -70.99 58.41
N ALA A 256 12.52 -69.71 58.65
CA ALA A 256 13.41 -69.43 59.78
C ALA A 256 12.79 -69.82 61.15
N ARG A 257 11.47 -69.55 61.32
CA ARG A 257 10.72 -70.01 62.51
C ARG A 257 10.62 -71.51 62.59
N GLY A 258 10.40 -72.14 61.46
CA GLY A 258 10.32 -73.62 61.40
C GLY A 258 11.65 -74.26 61.76
N ASP A 259 12.75 -73.73 61.25
CA ASP A 259 14.08 -74.22 61.61
C ASP A 259 14.45 -73.93 63.09
N ALA A 260 14.10 -72.77 63.60
CA ALA A 260 14.30 -72.48 65.05
C ALA A 260 13.47 -73.32 65.99
N LEU A 261 12.23 -73.75 65.55
CA LEU A 261 11.40 -74.64 66.31
C LEU A 261 11.86 -76.12 66.25
N LYS A 262 12.54 -76.53 65.17
CA LYS A 262 13.19 -77.88 65.06
C LYS A 262 14.36 -78.00 66.04
N ASP A 263 15.17 -76.91 66.17
CA ASP A 263 16.29 -76.97 67.03
C ASP A 263 15.97 -76.76 68.53
N ASN A 264 14.75 -76.29 68.84
CA ASN A 264 14.26 -76.10 70.21
C ASN A 264 12.82 -76.55 70.40
N PRO A 265 12.49 -77.83 70.63
CA PRO A 265 11.13 -78.34 70.79
C PRO A 265 10.38 -77.72 71.97
N GLY A 266 11.05 -77.14 72.99
CA GLY A 266 10.38 -76.43 74.08
C GLY A 266 9.74 -75.06 73.71
N LEU A 267 10.13 -74.49 72.59
CA LEU A 267 9.54 -73.24 72.10
C LEU A 267 8.14 -73.41 71.56
N VAL A 268 7.77 -74.63 71.13
CA VAL A 268 6.39 -74.93 70.66
C VAL A 268 5.42 -74.78 71.81
N SER A 269 5.74 -75.35 72.98
CA SER A 269 4.91 -75.25 74.20
C SER A 269 4.83 -73.78 74.72
N LEU A 270 5.94 -73.00 74.61
CA LEU A 270 5.95 -71.60 75.01
C LEU A 270 5.04 -70.75 74.10
N THR A 271 5.12 -70.92 72.76
CA THR A 271 4.28 -70.19 71.80
C THR A 271 2.78 -70.64 71.90
N GLN A 272 2.51 -71.84 72.25
CA GLN A 272 1.13 -72.29 72.58
C GLN A 272 0.65 -71.63 73.85
N ALA A 273 1.47 -71.49 74.88
CA ALA A 273 1.12 -70.84 76.11
C ALA A 273 0.93 -69.34 75.96
N GLU A 274 1.75 -68.61 75.14
CA GLU A 274 1.62 -67.18 74.85
C GLU A 274 0.35 -66.84 74.01
N ARG A 275 -0.09 -67.73 73.15
CA ARG A 275 -1.28 -67.56 72.33
C ARG A 275 -2.58 -68.11 72.95
N TRP A 276 -2.47 -68.66 74.08
CA TRP A 276 -3.66 -69.23 74.77
C TRP A 276 -4.41 -68.08 75.50
N ASP A 277 -5.64 -67.87 75.11
CA ASP A 277 -6.54 -66.90 75.70
C ASP A 277 -7.19 -67.30 77.05
N GLY A 278 -6.70 -68.39 77.66
CA GLY A 278 -7.18 -68.87 78.95
C GLY A 278 -8.50 -69.60 78.89
N ARG A 279 -9.09 -69.83 77.75
CA ARG A 279 -10.36 -70.52 77.61
C ARG A 279 -10.17 -71.97 77.12
N LEU A 280 -10.75 -72.94 77.75
CA LEU A 280 -10.76 -74.29 77.30
C LEU A 280 -11.61 -74.43 76.01
N PRO A 281 -11.10 -75.04 74.92
CA PRO A 281 -11.92 -75.30 73.75
C PRO A 281 -13.14 -76.10 74.09
N SER A 282 -14.34 -75.62 73.66
CA SER A 282 -15.65 -76.19 73.94
C SER A 282 -15.89 -77.48 73.22
N THR A 283 -15.01 -77.94 72.35
CA THR A 283 -15.07 -79.24 71.64
C THR A 283 -13.66 -79.78 71.49
N MET A 284 -13.38 -80.89 72.17
CA MET A 284 -12.20 -81.75 71.93
C MET A 284 -12.63 -82.87 70.98
N LEU A 285 -12.06 -82.90 69.79
CA LEU A 285 -12.16 -84.02 68.88
C LEU A 285 -11.09 -85.04 69.24
N PRO A 286 -11.46 -86.31 69.42
CA PRO A 286 -10.49 -87.38 69.67
C PRO A 286 -9.67 -87.57 68.36
N ASN A 287 -8.32 -87.69 68.51
CA ASN A 287 -7.38 -88.02 67.48
C ASN A 287 -7.04 -86.87 66.48
N GLY A 288 -6.58 -85.69 66.92
CA GLY A 288 -5.70 -84.82 66.15
C GLY A 288 -6.25 -84.25 64.86
N ALA A 289 -7.59 -84.28 64.63
CA ALA A 289 -8.21 -83.63 63.50
C ALA A 289 -8.41 -82.16 63.80
N LEU A 290 -7.83 -81.30 63.00
CA LEU A 290 -8.03 -79.83 63.01
C LEU A 290 -9.51 -79.53 62.69
N PRO A 291 -10.20 -78.63 63.43
CA PRO A 291 -11.56 -78.26 63.09
C PRO A 291 -11.56 -77.54 61.75
N MET A 292 -12.26 -78.09 60.79
CA MET A 292 -12.54 -77.36 59.52
C MET A 292 -13.35 -76.16 59.85
N ILE A 293 -12.84 -75.00 59.48
CA ILE A 293 -13.54 -73.69 59.56
C ILE A 293 -14.63 -73.71 58.52
N ASP A 294 -15.88 -73.78 58.90
CA ASP A 294 -17.05 -73.65 58.03
C ASP A 294 -17.20 -72.14 57.70
N LEU A 295 -16.73 -71.75 56.56
CA LEU A 295 -17.02 -70.46 56.01
C LEU A 295 -18.45 -70.40 55.45
N LYS A 296 -19.42 -70.18 56.35
CA LYS A 296 -20.77 -69.89 55.97
C LYS A 296 -20.81 -68.67 55.07
N ALA A 297 -20.98 -68.87 53.78
CA ALA A 297 -21.24 -67.85 52.79
C ALA A 297 -22.43 -66.99 53.23
N ARG A 298 -22.17 -65.74 53.58
CA ARG A 298 -23.24 -64.78 53.85
C ARG A 298 -23.81 -64.35 52.51
N SER A 299 -24.93 -64.96 52.14
CA SER A 299 -25.80 -64.52 51.07
C SER A 299 -26.22 -63.09 51.34
N MET A 300 -25.84 -62.21 50.53
CA MET A 300 -26.52 -60.89 50.41
C MET A 300 -27.64 -61.04 49.40
N ALA A 301 -28.83 -61.24 49.88
CA ALA A 301 -30.07 -60.88 49.22
C ALA A 301 -30.46 -59.49 49.67
N ASP A 302 -31.12 -58.82 48.76
CA ASP A 302 -31.98 -57.63 48.91
C ASP A 302 -31.40 -56.23 48.78
N GLY A 303 -31.91 -55.60 47.78
CA GLY A 303 -31.89 -54.15 47.62
C GLY A 303 -32.21 -53.64 46.22
N GLU A 304 -33.37 -54.05 45.74
CA GLU A 304 -34.12 -53.39 44.64
C GLU A 304 -34.44 -51.93 44.96
N SER A 305 -34.50 -51.17 43.91
CA SER A 305 -35.31 -49.99 43.63
C SER A 305 -34.38 -48.85 43.21
N GLY A 306 -34.44 -48.26 42.01
CA GLY A 306 -35.65 -47.83 41.35
C GLY A 306 -35.44 -46.40 40.97
N PHE A 307 -35.94 -46.03 39.78
CA PHE A 307 -36.26 -44.72 39.24
C PHE A 307 -35.19 -44.01 38.42
N THR A 308 -35.42 -44.07 37.09
CA THR A 308 -36.06 -43.05 36.20
C THR A 308 -35.62 -41.59 36.42
N GLN A 309 -34.94 -40.99 35.52
CA GLN A 309 -35.32 -40.09 34.41
C GLN A 309 -34.11 -39.73 33.58
#